data_0d465abf5e6824d8a8d2a34ebce41abe
#
_entry.id   0d465abf5e6824d8a8d2a34ebce41abe
#
_cell.length_a   1.000
_cell.length_b   1.000
_cell.length_c   1.000
_cell.angle_alpha   90.00
_cell.angle_beta   90.00
_cell.angle_gamma   90.00
#
_symmetry.space_group_name_H-M   'P 1'
#
loop_
_entity.id
_entity.type
_entity.pdbx_description
1 polymer ?
#
loop_
_entity_poly.entity_id
_entity_poly.type
_entity_poly.pdbx_seq_one_letter_code
_entity_poly.pdbx_strand_id
1 'polypeptide(L)'
;VDGPDEPAEGIDVPERSGALRICLRDDADHLAARFEEDGFVQEEDVLDTWFSSALWPHSTLGWPEQTKALEHFYPTSVLITSRDIITLWVARMVLTGINNMGDVPFRDVYIHPKILDGYGETMSKSKGNGVDPIDVIDKFGPDALRFGLAQLTTETQDVRMPVQFECPHCQQLIDQTKENREMVRVDCDK
;
A
#
# COMPACT_ATOMS: atom_id res chain seq x y z
N VAL A 1 -37.66 -3.23 -23.12
CA VAL A 1 -39.03 -2.88 -22.72
C VAL A 1 -38.88 -2.38 -21.29
N ASP A 2 -38.79 -1.04 -21.20
CA ASP A 2 -38.59 -0.32 -19.94
C ASP A 2 -39.93 -0.21 -19.23
N GLY A 3 -40.03 -0.86 -18.07
CA GLY A 3 -41.10 -0.59 -17.12
C GLY A 3 -40.57 0.46 -16.12
N PRO A 4 -41.46 1.34 -15.58
CA PRO A 4 -41.04 2.34 -14.62
C PRO A 4 -40.54 1.63 -13.35
N ASP A 5 -39.38 2.07 -12.87
CA ASP A 5 -38.80 1.66 -11.56
C ASP A 5 -39.82 2.02 -10.47
N GLU A 6 -40.56 1.02 -9.98
CA GLU A 6 -41.29 1.17 -8.73
C GLU A 6 -40.26 1.26 -7.60
N PRO A 7 -40.43 2.23 -6.68
CA PRO A 7 -39.56 2.30 -5.53
C PRO A 7 -39.75 1.02 -4.69
N ALA A 8 -38.65 0.36 -4.38
CA ALA A 8 -38.63 -0.79 -3.50
C ALA A 8 -39.31 -0.42 -2.18
N GLU A 9 -40.52 -0.95 -1.93
CA GLU A 9 -41.21 -0.82 -0.66
C GLU A 9 -40.43 -1.55 0.45
N GLY A 10 -40.15 -0.77 1.51
CA GLY A 10 -39.95 -1.33 2.84
C GLY A 10 -38.65 -2.12 3.07
N ILE A 11 -37.51 -1.45 3.05
CA ILE A 11 -36.36 -1.96 3.83
C ILE A 11 -36.64 -1.54 5.27
N ASP A 12 -37.07 -2.50 6.09
CA ASP A 12 -37.18 -2.34 7.54
C ASP A 12 -35.74 -2.17 8.11
N VAL A 13 -35.30 -0.92 8.25
CA VAL A 13 -33.99 -0.58 8.83
C VAL A 13 -34.14 -0.70 10.34
N PRO A 14 -33.49 -1.65 11.01
CA PRO A 14 -33.57 -1.75 12.45
C PRO A 14 -33.07 -0.44 13.08
N GLU A 15 -33.80 0.07 14.06
CA GLU A 15 -33.42 1.23 14.89
C GLU A 15 -32.04 0.98 15.55
N ARG A 16 -30.96 1.18 14.78
CA ARG A 16 -29.63 1.32 15.33
C ARG A 16 -29.40 2.82 15.57
N SER A 17 -29.09 3.19 16.78
CA SER A 17 -28.57 4.51 17.14
C SER A 17 -27.23 4.75 16.43
N GLY A 18 -27.25 5.06 15.16
CA GLY A 18 -26.10 5.31 14.31
C GLY A 18 -26.47 6.25 13.17
N ALA A 19 -25.55 7.07 12.73
CA ALA A 19 -25.73 7.92 11.56
C ALA A 19 -26.05 7.07 10.34
N LEU A 20 -27.16 7.40 9.64
CA LEU A 20 -27.47 6.79 8.35
C LEU A 20 -26.50 7.37 7.30
N ARG A 21 -25.86 6.49 6.55
CA ARG A 21 -24.95 6.87 5.45
C ARG A 21 -25.52 6.35 4.14
N ILE A 22 -25.59 7.25 3.15
CA ILE A 22 -26.13 6.96 1.82
C ILE A 22 -24.99 7.15 0.83
N CYS A 23 -24.78 6.20 -0.08
CA CYS A 23 -23.87 6.32 -1.19
C CYS A 23 -24.68 6.51 -2.48
N LEU A 24 -24.44 7.60 -3.19
CA LEU A 24 -25.05 7.88 -4.48
C LEU A 24 -24.11 7.51 -5.62
N ARG A 25 -24.67 7.09 -6.73
CA ARG A 25 -23.93 6.93 -7.98
C ARG A 25 -23.67 8.30 -8.61
N ASP A 26 -22.61 8.41 -9.40
CA ASP A 26 -22.22 9.68 -10.07
C ASP A 26 -23.29 10.26 -11.00
N ASP A 27 -24.21 9.42 -11.51
CA ASP A 27 -25.32 9.83 -12.38
C ASP A 27 -26.57 10.22 -11.60
N ALA A 28 -26.53 10.28 -10.28
CA ALA A 28 -27.68 10.48 -9.41
C ALA A 28 -27.73 11.89 -8.75
N ASP A 29 -27.23 12.93 -9.40
CA ASP A 29 -27.17 14.29 -8.87
C ASP A 29 -28.55 14.81 -8.41
N HIS A 30 -29.64 14.41 -9.09
CA HIS A 30 -30.99 14.76 -8.72
C HIS A 30 -31.44 14.19 -7.37
N LEU A 31 -30.86 13.07 -6.96
CA LEU A 31 -31.08 12.48 -5.62
C LEU A 31 -30.26 13.19 -4.56
N ALA A 32 -29.07 13.70 -4.90
CA ALA A 32 -28.23 14.45 -3.97
C ALA A 32 -28.97 15.68 -3.44
N ALA A 33 -29.52 16.49 -4.34
CA ALA A 33 -30.30 17.67 -3.96
C ALA A 33 -31.52 17.33 -3.05
N ARG A 34 -32.18 16.21 -3.31
CA ARG A 34 -33.32 15.76 -2.49
C ARG A 34 -32.86 15.32 -1.09
N PHE A 35 -31.73 14.61 -0.99
CA PHE A 35 -31.19 14.22 0.32
C PHE A 35 -30.69 15.42 1.13
N GLU A 36 -30.16 16.46 0.47
CA GLU A 36 -29.81 17.71 1.13
C GLU A 36 -31.02 18.43 1.69
N GLU A 37 -32.16 18.45 0.94
CA GLU A 37 -33.44 18.98 1.42
C GLU A 37 -33.97 18.19 2.64
N ASP A 38 -33.74 16.88 2.69
CA ASP A 38 -34.10 15.99 3.80
C ASP A 38 -33.11 16.09 4.99
N GLY A 39 -32.09 16.97 4.92
CA GLY A 39 -31.18 17.27 6.01
C GLY A 39 -29.92 16.39 6.02
N PHE A 40 -29.64 15.64 4.96
CA PHE A 40 -28.36 14.97 4.82
C PHE A 40 -27.28 15.97 4.43
N VAL A 41 -26.06 15.72 4.86
CA VAL A 41 -24.88 16.53 4.53
C VAL A 41 -23.90 15.65 3.76
N GLN A 42 -23.41 16.16 2.63
CA GLN A 42 -22.39 15.46 1.87
C GLN A 42 -21.10 15.35 2.71
N GLU A 43 -20.53 14.15 2.77
CA GLU A 43 -19.26 13.91 3.42
C GLU A 43 -18.13 14.57 2.62
N GLU A 44 -17.32 15.40 3.28
CA GLU A 44 -16.17 16.08 2.65
C GLU A 44 -14.93 15.17 2.59
N ASP A 45 -14.85 14.16 3.46
CA ASP A 45 -13.74 13.23 3.50
C ASP A 45 -13.78 12.25 2.33
N VAL A 46 -12.59 11.93 1.80
CA VAL A 46 -12.42 10.86 0.83
C VAL A 46 -12.27 9.52 1.55
N LEU A 47 -12.53 8.44 0.82
CA LEU A 47 -12.33 7.08 1.35
C LEU A 47 -10.86 6.83 1.67
N ASP A 48 -10.61 6.01 2.68
CA ASP A 48 -9.28 5.59 3.11
C ASP A 48 -8.46 5.01 1.94
N THR A 49 -7.16 5.26 1.94
CA THR A 49 -6.20 4.72 0.94
C THR A 49 -6.30 3.21 0.79
N TRP A 50 -6.60 2.48 1.87
CA TRP A 50 -6.80 1.03 1.81
C TRP A 50 -8.00 0.59 0.98
N PHE A 51 -9.00 1.46 0.80
CA PHE A 51 -10.13 1.17 -0.08
C PHE A 51 -9.69 1.10 -1.54
N SER A 52 -9.05 2.14 -2.04
CA SER A 52 -8.52 2.16 -3.42
C SER A 52 -7.43 1.10 -3.64
N SER A 53 -6.57 0.86 -2.64
CA SER A 53 -5.56 -0.19 -2.68
C SER A 53 -6.17 -1.59 -2.81
N ALA A 54 -7.32 -1.83 -2.21
CA ALA A 54 -8.03 -3.10 -2.32
C ALA A 54 -8.65 -3.32 -3.70
N LEU A 55 -9.08 -2.25 -4.36
CA LEU A 55 -9.67 -2.31 -5.71
C LEU A 55 -8.62 -2.39 -6.83
N TRP A 56 -7.38 -2.09 -6.53
CA TRP A 56 -6.30 -1.92 -7.49
C TRP A 56 -6.22 -3.00 -8.58
N PRO A 57 -6.33 -4.33 -8.29
CA PRO A 57 -6.18 -5.37 -9.30
C PRO A 57 -7.19 -5.33 -10.44
N HIS A 58 -8.35 -4.74 -10.24
CA HIS A 58 -9.41 -4.65 -11.24
C HIS A 58 -9.76 -3.22 -11.63
N SER A 59 -9.70 -2.25 -10.73
CA SER A 59 -10.01 -0.86 -11.05
C SER A 59 -9.04 -0.24 -12.06
N THR A 60 -7.75 -0.58 -11.98
CA THR A 60 -6.73 -0.11 -12.94
C THR A 60 -6.88 -0.72 -14.34
N LEU A 61 -7.64 -1.79 -14.47
CA LEU A 61 -7.95 -2.46 -15.73
C LEU A 61 -9.28 -2.01 -16.32
N GLY A 62 -9.94 -1.03 -15.69
CA GLY A 62 -11.15 -0.38 -16.19
C GLY A 62 -12.46 -0.85 -15.56
N TRP A 63 -12.41 -1.71 -14.51
CA TRP A 63 -13.62 -2.03 -13.76
C TRP A 63 -14.28 -0.74 -13.21
N PRO A 64 -15.63 -0.59 -13.29
CA PRO A 64 -16.66 -1.64 -13.50
C PRO A 64 -16.98 -1.98 -14.96
N GLU A 65 -16.40 -1.29 -15.96
CA GLU A 65 -16.63 -1.64 -17.36
C GLU A 65 -15.96 -2.97 -17.73
N GLN A 66 -16.59 -3.69 -18.69
CA GLN A 66 -16.03 -4.91 -19.26
C GLN A 66 -15.01 -4.57 -20.35
N THR A 67 -13.79 -4.23 -19.94
CA THR A 67 -12.71 -3.87 -20.87
C THR A 67 -11.94 -5.10 -21.37
N LYS A 68 -11.30 -4.98 -22.52
CA LYS A 68 -10.39 -6.02 -23.04
C LYS A 68 -9.19 -6.23 -22.12
N ALA A 69 -8.75 -5.17 -21.41
CA ALA A 69 -7.67 -5.26 -20.44
C ALA A 69 -8.08 -6.08 -19.23
N LEU A 70 -9.29 -5.85 -18.72
CA LEU A 70 -9.83 -6.60 -17.58
C LEU A 70 -10.00 -8.08 -17.95
N GLU A 71 -10.57 -8.38 -19.12
CA GLU A 71 -10.74 -9.76 -19.61
C GLU A 71 -9.41 -10.50 -19.75
N HIS A 72 -8.36 -9.80 -20.20
CA HIS A 72 -7.06 -10.42 -20.48
C HIS A 72 -6.15 -10.56 -19.26
N PHE A 73 -6.12 -9.54 -18.38
CA PHE A 73 -5.17 -9.44 -17.29
C PHE A 73 -5.71 -9.80 -15.90
N TYR A 74 -7.02 -9.99 -15.76
CA TYR A 74 -7.61 -10.44 -14.50
C TYR A 74 -8.08 -11.90 -14.61
N PRO A 75 -7.69 -12.78 -13.68
CA PRO A 75 -6.70 -12.63 -12.61
C PRO A 75 -5.28 -12.42 -13.13
N THR A 76 -4.47 -11.66 -12.38
CA THR A 76 -3.04 -11.52 -12.68
C THR A 76 -2.26 -12.79 -12.29
N SER A 77 -1.04 -12.94 -12.78
CA SER A 77 -0.25 -14.15 -12.53
C SER A 77 0.34 -14.16 -11.14
N VAL A 78 1.11 -13.11 -10.79
CA VAL A 78 1.89 -13.06 -9.55
C VAL A 78 1.76 -11.69 -8.89
N LEU A 79 1.45 -11.69 -7.58
CA LEU A 79 1.61 -10.54 -6.72
C LEU A 79 2.90 -10.69 -5.91
N ILE A 80 3.72 -9.63 -5.88
CA ILE A 80 4.95 -9.59 -5.09
C ILE A 80 4.75 -8.59 -3.95
N THR A 81 4.96 -9.03 -2.71
CA THR A 81 4.74 -8.19 -1.54
C THR A 81 5.57 -8.62 -0.33
N SER A 82 5.57 -7.79 0.71
CA SER A 82 6.14 -8.13 2.02
C SER A 82 5.11 -8.85 2.90
N ARG A 83 5.60 -9.71 3.80
CA ARG A 83 4.78 -10.44 4.77
C ARG A 83 3.91 -9.54 5.66
N ASP A 84 4.35 -8.32 5.96
CA ASP A 84 3.64 -7.43 6.89
C ASP A 84 2.30 -6.94 6.38
N ILE A 85 2.15 -6.86 5.04
CA ILE A 85 0.93 -6.36 4.43
C ILE A 85 0.05 -7.45 3.83
N ILE A 86 0.29 -8.73 4.18
CA ILE A 86 -0.57 -9.84 3.75
C ILE A 86 -2.01 -9.60 4.24
N THR A 87 -2.19 -9.33 5.54
CA THR A 87 -3.51 -9.09 6.11
C THR A 87 -4.07 -7.72 5.76
N LEU A 88 -3.20 -6.72 5.62
CA LEU A 88 -3.61 -5.34 5.37
C LEU A 88 -3.95 -5.08 3.90
N TRP A 89 -3.26 -5.73 2.98
CA TRP A 89 -3.40 -5.47 1.55
C TRP A 89 -3.85 -6.69 0.75
N VAL A 90 -3.13 -7.81 0.83
CA VAL A 90 -3.44 -9.02 0.06
C VAL A 90 -4.84 -9.53 0.37
N ALA A 91 -5.17 -9.68 1.65
CA ALA A 91 -6.49 -10.14 2.07
C ALA A 91 -7.61 -9.21 1.61
N ARG A 92 -7.40 -7.89 1.66
CA ARG A 92 -8.38 -6.91 1.17
C ARG A 92 -8.61 -7.03 -0.34
N MET A 93 -7.54 -7.16 -1.14
CA MET A 93 -7.66 -7.37 -2.59
C MET A 93 -8.41 -8.66 -2.92
N VAL A 94 -8.15 -9.74 -2.17
CA VAL A 94 -8.86 -11.01 -2.36
C VAL A 94 -10.36 -10.87 -2.06
N LEU A 95 -10.71 -10.23 -0.94
CA LEU A 95 -12.11 -10.03 -0.56
C LEU A 95 -12.87 -9.18 -1.57
N THR A 96 -12.29 -8.05 -1.99
CA THR A 96 -12.92 -7.17 -3.00
C THR A 96 -12.96 -7.81 -4.38
N GLY A 97 -11.90 -8.55 -4.76
CA GLY A 97 -11.84 -9.27 -6.02
C GLY A 97 -12.93 -10.34 -6.12
N ILE A 98 -13.09 -11.16 -5.10
CA ILE A 98 -14.15 -12.17 -5.06
C ILE A 98 -15.54 -11.51 -5.10
N ASN A 99 -15.74 -10.42 -4.34
CA ASN A 99 -17.03 -9.72 -4.32
C ASN A 99 -17.37 -9.07 -5.65
N ASN A 100 -16.40 -8.41 -6.30
CA ASN A 100 -16.66 -7.58 -7.48
C ASN A 100 -16.51 -8.36 -8.79
N MET A 101 -15.60 -9.33 -8.84
CA MET A 101 -15.23 -10.06 -10.06
C MET A 101 -15.63 -11.54 -10.03
N GLY A 102 -15.97 -12.08 -8.84
CA GLY A 102 -16.31 -13.49 -8.69
C GLY A 102 -15.11 -14.43 -8.68
N ASP A 103 -13.89 -13.93 -8.75
CA ASP A 103 -12.64 -14.72 -8.75
C ASP A 103 -11.54 -14.00 -7.98
N VAL A 104 -10.50 -14.75 -7.60
CA VAL A 104 -9.32 -14.22 -6.91
C VAL A 104 -8.52 -13.29 -7.85
N PRO A 105 -7.92 -12.21 -7.34
CA PRO A 105 -7.25 -11.22 -8.18
C PRO A 105 -5.88 -11.68 -8.74
N PHE A 106 -5.26 -12.69 -8.16
CA PHE A 106 -3.95 -13.23 -8.58
C PHE A 106 -3.84 -14.70 -8.17
N ARG A 107 -3.01 -15.44 -8.89
CA ARG A 107 -2.83 -16.89 -8.71
C ARG A 107 -1.76 -17.21 -7.68
N ASP A 108 -0.65 -16.48 -7.72
CA ASP A 108 0.49 -16.68 -6.85
C ASP A 108 0.80 -15.41 -6.07
N VAL A 109 1.26 -15.57 -4.82
CA VAL A 109 1.77 -14.47 -3.99
C VAL A 109 3.21 -14.77 -3.61
N TYR A 110 4.13 -14.00 -4.14
CA TYR A 110 5.54 -14.10 -3.78
C TYR A 110 5.87 -13.14 -2.64
N ILE A 111 6.30 -13.70 -1.52
CA ILE A 111 6.68 -12.91 -0.33
C ILE A 111 8.18 -12.67 -0.37
N HIS A 112 8.56 -11.42 -0.66
CA HIS A 112 9.97 -11.05 -0.71
C HIS A 112 10.56 -10.79 0.69
N PRO A 113 11.88 -11.00 0.88
CA PRO A 113 12.57 -10.63 2.12
C PRO A 113 12.55 -9.11 2.32
N LYS A 114 12.70 -8.69 3.58
CA LYS A 114 12.86 -7.29 3.96
C LYS A 114 14.33 -6.92 4.05
N ILE A 115 14.61 -5.64 3.80
CA ILE A 115 15.88 -5.01 4.12
C ILE A 115 15.75 -4.39 5.52
N LEU A 116 16.57 -4.85 6.43
CA LEU A 116 16.65 -4.41 7.81
C LEU A 116 17.96 -3.68 8.04
N ASP A 117 18.05 -2.89 9.10
CA ASP A 117 19.32 -2.33 9.53
C ASP A 117 20.30 -3.41 10.07
N GLY A 118 21.50 -3.02 10.44
CA GLY A 118 22.52 -3.95 10.95
C GLY A 118 22.09 -4.72 12.21
N TYR A 119 21.12 -4.21 12.95
CA TYR A 119 20.56 -4.82 14.16
C TYR A 119 19.35 -5.72 13.90
N GLY A 120 18.85 -5.75 12.66
CA GLY A 120 17.66 -6.49 12.28
C GLY A 120 16.36 -5.74 12.57
N GLU A 121 16.42 -4.41 12.73
CA GLU A 121 15.23 -3.56 12.87
C GLU A 121 14.75 -3.06 11.51
N THR A 122 13.44 -2.92 11.37
CA THR A 122 12.85 -2.31 10.16
C THR A 122 13.31 -0.87 10.02
N MET A 123 13.83 -0.53 8.84
CA MET A 123 14.26 0.83 8.52
C MET A 123 13.05 1.79 8.47
N SER A 124 13.19 2.96 9.07
CA SER A 124 12.20 4.03 9.00
C SER A 124 12.85 5.41 9.09
N LYS A 125 12.23 6.41 8.46
CA LYS A 125 12.69 7.81 8.53
C LYS A 125 12.70 8.33 9.97
N SER A 126 11.70 7.95 10.77
CA SER A 126 11.59 8.38 12.17
C SER A 126 12.67 7.80 13.08
N LYS A 127 13.21 6.62 12.74
CA LYS A 127 14.32 6.01 13.49
C LYS A 127 15.70 6.47 13.01
N GLY A 128 15.80 7.14 11.87
CA GLY A 128 17.05 7.55 11.28
C GLY A 128 17.98 6.37 10.90
N ASN A 129 17.47 5.16 10.79
CA ASN A 129 18.22 3.94 10.47
C ASN A 129 18.04 3.47 9.02
N GLY A 130 17.53 4.35 8.16
CA GLY A 130 17.36 4.07 6.73
C GLY A 130 18.61 4.40 5.93
N VAL A 131 18.85 3.62 4.88
CA VAL A 131 19.81 3.92 3.82
C VAL A 131 19.06 4.54 2.66
N ASP A 132 19.46 5.74 2.22
CA ASP A 132 18.90 6.32 1.01
C ASP A 132 19.51 5.60 -0.21
N PRO A 133 18.69 5.00 -1.08
CA PRO A 133 19.17 4.36 -2.30
C PRO A 133 19.95 5.32 -3.20
N ILE A 134 19.64 6.61 -3.21
CA ILE A 134 20.32 7.61 -4.02
C ILE A 134 21.76 7.79 -3.55
N ASP A 135 22.00 7.89 -2.26
CA ASP A 135 23.36 7.99 -1.70
C ASP A 135 24.22 6.78 -2.09
N VAL A 136 23.63 5.60 -2.09
CA VAL A 136 24.32 4.36 -2.50
C VAL A 136 24.61 4.38 -4.01
N ILE A 137 23.66 4.84 -4.82
CA ILE A 137 23.81 4.96 -6.27
C ILE A 137 24.90 5.96 -6.63
N ASP A 138 24.91 7.12 -5.97
CA ASP A 138 25.91 8.17 -6.22
C ASP A 138 27.33 7.69 -5.85
N LYS A 139 27.45 6.88 -4.80
CA LYS A 139 28.75 6.36 -4.33
C LYS A 139 29.25 5.16 -5.12
N PHE A 140 28.38 4.22 -5.47
CA PHE A 140 28.77 2.91 -6.03
C PHE A 140 28.20 2.61 -7.41
N GLY A 141 27.27 3.40 -7.87
CA GLY A 141 26.53 3.19 -9.12
C GLY A 141 25.28 2.30 -8.97
N PRO A 142 24.31 2.45 -9.88
CA PRO A 142 23.03 1.73 -9.81
C PRO A 142 23.18 0.22 -9.97
N ASP A 143 24.14 -0.25 -10.76
CA ASP A 143 24.35 -1.67 -11.00
C ASP A 143 24.92 -2.37 -9.76
N ALA A 144 25.80 -1.69 -9.00
CA ALA A 144 26.33 -2.20 -7.75
C ALA A 144 25.22 -2.38 -6.70
N LEU A 145 24.30 -1.41 -6.57
CA LEU A 145 23.15 -1.52 -5.69
C LEU A 145 22.24 -2.68 -6.10
N ARG A 146 21.88 -2.77 -7.37
CA ARG A 146 21.03 -3.85 -7.89
C ARG A 146 21.63 -5.23 -7.71
N PHE A 147 22.89 -5.37 -8.04
CA PHE A 147 23.63 -6.63 -7.86
C PHE A 147 23.72 -7.03 -6.38
N GLY A 148 24.07 -6.07 -5.51
CA GLY A 148 24.16 -6.31 -4.07
C GLY A 148 22.82 -6.77 -3.47
N LEU A 149 21.72 -6.11 -3.82
CA LEU A 149 20.38 -6.52 -3.38
C LEU A 149 20.02 -7.92 -3.88
N ALA A 150 20.29 -8.22 -5.15
CA ALA A 150 20.00 -9.54 -5.71
C ALA A 150 20.85 -10.64 -5.06
N GLN A 151 22.12 -10.37 -4.78
CA GLN A 151 23.04 -11.30 -4.12
C GLN A 151 22.64 -11.56 -2.66
N LEU A 152 22.16 -10.54 -1.95
CA LEU A 152 21.74 -10.64 -0.55
C LEU A 152 20.33 -11.22 -0.39
N THR A 153 19.54 -11.24 -1.45
CA THR A 153 18.18 -11.79 -1.43
C THR A 153 18.24 -13.31 -1.31
N THR A 154 17.59 -13.82 -0.28
CA THR A 154 17.41 -15.26 -0.06
C THR A 154 15.91 -15.60 -0.13
N GLU A 155 15.58 -16.88 -0.26
CA GLU A 155 14.18 -17.29 -0.32
C GLU A 155 13.42 -17.11 1.00
N THR A 156 14.11 -17.08 2.14
CA THR A 156 13.46 -17.17 3.46
C THR A 156 13.94 -16.19 4.50
N GLN A 157 15.06 -15.48 4.27
CA GLN A 157 15.67 -14.61 5.29
C GLN A 157 15.66 -13.14 4.87
N ASP A 158 15.42 -12.28 5.85
CA ASP A 158 15.57 -10.84 5.67
C ASP A 158 17.04 -10.45 5.50
N VAL A 159 17.29 -9.42 4.72
CA VAL A 159 18.62 -8.88 4.45
C VAL A 159 18.96 -7.86 5.52
N ARG A 160 20.10 -8.04 6.20
CA ARG A 160 20.64 -7.03 7.12
C ARG A 160 21.64 -6.16 6.39
N MET A 161 21.38 -4.86 6.38
CA MET A 161 22.25 -3.87 5.76
C MET A 161 22.75 -2.91 6.85
N PRO A 162 24.01 -3.02 7.28
CA PRO A 162 24.60 -2.09 8.24
C PRO A 162 24.59 -0.66 7.67
N VAL A 163 24.24 0.30 8.52
CA VAL A 163 24.32 1.73 8.21
C VAL A 163 25.59 2.27 8.84
N GLN A 164 26.38 3.02 8.07
CA GLN A 164 27.62 3.65 8.53
C GLN A 164 27.55 5.15 8.27
N PHE A 165 28.08 5.93 9.20
CA PHE A 165 28.38 7.35 9.00
C PHE A 165 29.78 7.49 8.41
N GLU A 166 29.93 8.38 7.42
CA GLU A 166 31.24 8.72 6.90
C GLU A 166 31.71 10.04 7.49
N CYS A 167 32.89 10.04 8.11
CA CYS A 167 33.46 11.26 8.63
C CYS A 167 33.83 12.24 7.48
N PRO A 168 33.30 13.48 7.44
CA PRO A 168 33.58 14.41 6.36
C PRO A 168 35.04 14.88 6.28
N HIS A 169 35.82 14.68 7.33
CA HIS A 169 37.23 15.13 7.39
C HIS A 169 38.23 14.06 7.02
N CYS A 170 38.04 12.82 7.51
CA CYS A 170 39.01 11.75 7.30
C CYS A 170 38.42 10.54 6.54
N GLN A 171 37.15 10.60 6.15
CA GLN A 171 36.44 9.53 5.43
C GLN A 171 36.39 8.19 6.17
N GLN A 172 36.68 8.19 7.48
CA GLN A 172 36.53 6.98 8.29
C GLN A 172 35.04 6.63 8.37
N LEU A 173 34.74 5.35 8.19
CA LEU A 173 33.39 4.81 8.38
C LEU A 173 33.21 4.47 9.86
N ILE A 174 32.12 4.95 10.42
CA ILE A 174 31.72 4.76 11.81
C ILE A 174 30.42 3.97 11.78
N ASP A 175 30.39 2.81 12.40
CA ASP A 175 29.19 2.00 12.47
C ASP A 175 28.08 2.74 13.25
N GLN A 176 26.88 2.78 12.69
CA GLN A 176 25.72 3.28 13.39
C GLN A 176 25.36 2.29 14.50
N THR A 177 25.32 2.77 15.74
CA THR A 177 24.86 2.02 16.91
C THR A 177 23.52 2.56 17.41
N LYS A 178 22.86 1.82 18.29
CA LYS A 178 21.61 2.30 18.91
C LYS A 178 21.81 3.58 19.71
N GLU A 179 22.98 3.74 20.28
CA GLU A 179 23.35 4.90 21.09
C GLU A 179 23.70 6.11 20.22
N ASN A 180 24.47 5.91 19.14
CA ASN A 180 24.98 7.03 18.34
C ASN A 180 24.01 7.53 17.26
N ARG A 181 23.00 6.75 16.86
CA ARG A 181 22.03 7.15 15.81
C ARG A 181 21.15 8.34 16.22
N GLU A 182 20.97 8.57 17.52
CA GLU A 182 20.20 9.68 18.07
C GLU A 182 21.09 10.88 18.46
N MET A 183 22.40 10.75 18.33
CA MET A 183 23.35 11.83 18.65
C MET A 183 23.38 12.88 17.55
N VAL A 184 23.39 14.15 17.94
CA VAL A 184 23.57 15.29 17.02
C VAL A 184 24.96 15.25 16.37
N ARG A 185 25.93 14.67 17.05
CA ARG A 185 27.31 14.56 16.63
C ARG A 185 27.90 13.22 17.06
N VAL A 186 28.58 12.56 16.14
CA VAL A 186 29.34 11.34 16.39
C VAL A 186 30.82 11.62 16.10
N ASP A 187 31.69 11.39 17.06
CA ASP A 187 33.14 11.63 16.91
C ASP A 187 33.79 10.43 16.22
N CYS A 188 34.74 10.68 15.34
CA CYS A 188 35.59 9.67 14.75
C CYS A 188 36.88 9.55 15.58
N ASP A 189 37.56 8.38 15.49
CA ASP A 189 38.79 8.08 16.27
C ASP A 189 40.06 8.81 15.78
N LYS A 190 39.93 9.75 14.84
CA LYS A 190 41.02 10.51 14.24
C LYS A 190 40.84 12.01 14.38
#